data_9e98eb575ca7ca5c4e734116a0af484c
#
_entry.id   9e98eb575ca7ca5c4e734116a0af484c
#
_cell.length_a   1.000
_cell.length_b   1.000
_cell.length_c   1.000
_cell.angle_alpha   90.00
_cell.angle_beta   90.00
_cell.angle_gamma   90.00
#
_symmetry.space_group_name_H-M   'P 1'
#
loop_
_entity.id
_entity.type
_entity.pdbx_description
1 polymer ?
#
loop_
_entity_poly.entity_id
_entity_poly.type
_entity_poly.pdbx_seq_one_letter_code
_entity_poly.pdbx_strand_id
1 'polypeptide(L)'
;ARWVRDWGVIYREEVGGHDLRNYSPDRAKQWGAYGAGGKGDGGKLDTLAKKHPATHVALVTTWAEAAAAIEAGFPIPVASMQGFASKRDAHGYAAASGQWAHEMCFIAVRYAKNSTPANPTPVDALLCLNSWGPNWISGPKWPADMPDGSFWVARPIVERMLSAKDSFAVGSVAGFGWRDLHNGNWLAPLPPETLSMQRSER
;
A
#
# COMPACT_ATOMS: atom_id res chain seq x y z
N ALA A 1 4.06 -1.04 -12.14
CA ALA A 1 5.44 -1.39 -11.72
C ALA A 1 6.50 -0.56 -12.43
N ARG A 2 6.50 -0.51 -13.78
CA ARG A 2 7.47 0.31 -14.53
C ARG A 2 7.43 1.78 -14.11
N TRP A 3 6.26 2.35 -13.88
CA TRP A 3 6.10 3.74 -13.46
C TRP A 3 6.87 4.06 -12.17
N VAL A 4 6.70 3.24 -11.12
CA VAL A 4 7.35 3.48 -9.84
C VAL A 4 8.88 3.33 -9.95
N ARG A 5 9.35 2.42 -10.79
CA ARG A 5 10.78 2.23 -11.08
C ARG A 5 11.36 3.36 -11.94
N ASP A 6 10.68 3.70 -13.02
CA ASP A 6 11.23 4.59 -14.06
C ASP A 6 10.95 6.07 -13.74
N TRP A 7 9.86 6.36 -13.01
CA TRP A 7 9.43 7.73 -12.67
C TRP A 7 9.54 8.05 -11.17
N GLY A 8 9.62 7.04 -10.29
CA GLY A 8 9.73 7.21 -8.86
C GLY A 8 8.40 7.49 -8.17
N VAL A 9 8.50 7.90 -6.90
CA VAL A 9 7.36 8.23 -6.05
C VAL A 9 7.53 9.60 -5.42
N ILE A 10 6.40 10.23 -5.05
CA ILE A 10 6.38 11.49 -4.32
C ILE A 10 5.84 11.19 -2.92
N TYR A 11 6.50 11.73 -1.90
CA TYR A 11 6.08 11.56 -0.52
C TYR A 11 4.89 12.44 -0.16
N ARG A 12 4.19 12.06 0.90
CA ARG A 12 3.08 12.84 1.47
C ARG A 12 3.63 14.03 2.26
N GLU A 13 4.12 15.02 1.57
CA GLU A 13 4.70 16.25 2.12
C GLU A 13 4.27 17.47 1.30
N GLU A 14 4.69 18.64 1.71
CA GLU A 14 4.55 19.83 0.87
C GLU A 14 5.76 19.93 -0.05
N VAL A 15 5.54 19.83 -1.36
CA VAL A 15 6.60 19.75 -2.36
C VAL A 15 6.16 20.37 -3.70
N GLY A 16 7.05 21.07 -4.35
CA GLY A 16 6.81 21.65 -5.68
C GLY A 16 5.63 22.64 -5.73
N GLY A 17 5.27 23.26 -4.59
CA GLY A 17 4.11 24.15 -4.46
C GLY A 17 2.78 23.42 -4.28
N HIS A 18 2.81 22.10 -4.01
CA HIS A 18 1.64 21.28 -3.73
C HIS A 18 1.70 20.71 -2.31
N ASP A 19 0.63 20.84 -1.54
CA ASP A 19 0.45 20.13 -0.27
C ASP A 19 -0.11 18.74 -0.54
N LEU A 20 0.73 17.71 -0.39
CA LEU A 20 0.40 16.30 -0.60
C LEU A 20 0.13 15.55 0.70
N ARG A 21 0.16 16.21 1.84
CA ARG A 21 -0.09 15.59 3.17
C ARG A 21 -1.50 15.02 3.27
N ASN A 22 -2.44 15.66 2.57
CA ASN A 22 -3.84 15.25 2.54
C ASN A 22 -4.25 14.79 1.14
N TYR A 23 -5.03 13.71 1.07
CA TYR A 23 -5.62 13.25 -0.18
C TYR A 23 -6.64 14.26 -0.71
N SER A 24 -6.57 14.55 -2.01
CA SER A 24 -7.52 15.39 -2.72
C SER A 24 -8.05 14.63 -3.95
N PRO A 25 -9.35 14.28 -3.98
CA PRO A 25 -9.97 13.62 -5.13
C PRO A 25 -9.84 14.42 -6.42
N ASP A 26 -10.00 15.74 -6.34
CA ASP A 26 -9.91 16.62 -7.50
C ASP A 26 -8.49 16.64 -8.06
N ARG A 27 -7.49 16.72 -7.19
CA ARG A 27 -6.07 16.63 -7.59
C ARG A 27 -5.76 15.28 -8.22
N ALA A 28 -6.21 14.19 -7.62
CA ALA A 28 -6.01 12.84 -8.14
C ALA A 28 -6.63 12.69 -9.54
N LYS A 29 -7.84 13.21 -9.75
CA LYS A 29 -8.52 13.23 -11.05
C LYS A 29 -7.75 14.07 -12.08
N GLN A 30 -7.31 15.27 -11.69
CA GLN A 30 -6.55 16.16 -12.57
C GLN A 30 -5.22 15.54 -13.00
N TRP A 31 -4.48 14.95 -12.06
CA TRP A 31 -3.19 14.32 -12.36
C TRP A 31 -3.34 13.03 -13.14
N GLY A 32 -4.38 12.26 -12.90
CA GLY A 32 -4.72 11.09 -13.71
C GLY A 32 -5.02 11.44 -15.18
N ALA A 33 -5.57 12.63 -15.41
CA ALA A 33 -5.87 13.09 -16.78
C ALA A 33 -4.67 13.73 -17.51
N TYR A 34 -3.75 14.37 -16.78
CA TYR A 34 -2.71 15.23 -17.36
C TYR A 34 -1.27 14.87 -16.93
N GLY A 35 -1.10 13.79 -16.17
CA GLY A 35 0.18 13.40 -15.60
C GLY A 35 0.46 14.08 -14.25
N ALA A 36 1.60 13.73 -13.63
CA ALA A 36 1.99 14.23 -12.34
C ALA A 36 2.16 15.75 -12.34
N GLY A 37 1.51 16.41 -11.37
CA GLY A 37 1.43 17.86 -11.29
C GLY A 37 0.29 18.47 -12.08
N GLY A 38 -0.39 17.70 -12.93
CA GLY A 38 -1.51 18.16 -13.73
C GLY A 38 -1.13 19.18 -14.78
N LYS A 39 -2.14 19.76 -15.43
CA LYS A 39 -1.94 20.80 -16.44
C LYS A 39 -1.33 22.05 -15.80
N GLY A 40 -0.14 22.43 -16.24
CA GLY A 40 0.54 23.65 -15.81
C GLY A 40 1.68 23.44 -14.80
N ASP A 41 1.93 22.22 -14.33
CA ASP A 41 3.09 21.93 -13.47
C ASP A 41 4.43 21.98 -14.23
N GLY A 42 4.42 21.73 -15.53
CA GLY A 42 5.64 21.70 -16.35
C GLY A 42 6.58 20.54 -16.02
N GLY A 43 6.07 19.48 -15.40
CA GLY A 43 6.85 18.29 -15.06
C GLY A 43 7.72 18.43 -13.79
N LYS A 44 7.47 19.44 -12.95
CA LYS A 44 8.23 19.62 -11.69
C LYS A 44 8.09 18.45 -10.75
N LEU A 45 6.88 17.91 -10.59
CA LEU A 45 6.64 16.75 -9.75
C LEU A 45 7.29 15.48 -10.32
N ASP A 46 7.32 15.32 -11.65
CA ASP A 46 8.04 14.22 -12.28
C ASP A 46 9.55 14.27 -11.96
N THR A 47 10.13 15.48 -12.02
CA THR A 47 11.53 15.71 -11.66
C THR A 47 11.82 15.37 -10.20
N LEU A 48 10.89 15.71 -9.30
CA LEU A 48 11.01 15.36 -7.88
C LEU A 48 10.83 13.85 -7.65
N ALA A 49 9.83 13.23 -8.27
CA ALA A 49 9.56 11.80 -8.15
C ALA A 49 10.77 10.95 -8.60
N LYS A 50 11.46 11.35 -9.67
CA LYS A 50 12.66 10.66 -10.18
C LYS A 50 13.82 10.58 -9.20
N LYS A 51 13.81 11.36 -8.13
CA LYS A 51 14.81 11.25 -7.05
C LYS A 51 14.55 10.04 -6.13
N HIS A 52 13.36 9.47 -6.21
CA HIS A 52 12.90 8.39 -5.33
C HIS A 52 12.36 7.19 -6.14
N PRO A 53 13.17 6.58 -7.03
CA PRO A 53 12.75 5.40 -7.77
C PRO A 53 12.66 4.18 -6.85
N ALA A 54 11.72 3.28 -7.14
CA ALA A 54 11.75 1.96 -6.55
C ALA A 54 12.87 1.13 -7.18
N THR A 55 13.80 0.64 -6.36
CA THR A 55 14.98 -0.08 -6.86
C THR A 55 14.72 -1.56 -7.09
N HIS A 56 13.77 -2.14 -6.35
CA HIS A 56 13.39 -3.55 -6.46
C HIS A 56 11.87 -3.66 -6.64
N VAL A 57 11.48 -4.25 -7.74
CA VAL A 57 10.08 -4.50 -8.08
C VAL A 57 9.96 -5.90 -8.66
N ALA A 58 9.17 -6.77 -8.04
CA ALA A 58 8.95 -8.14 -8.48
C ALA A 58 7.46 -8.38 -8.76
N LEU A 59 7.13 -9.02 -9.89
CA LEU A 59 5.77 -9.45 -10.19
C LEU A 59 5.34 -10.52 -9.19
N VAL A 60 4.13 -10.38 -8.64
CA VAL A 60 3.51 -11.31 -7.70
C VAL A 60 2.26 -11.89 -8.34
N THR A 61 2.19 -13.21 -8.47
CA THR A 61 1.11 -13.90 -9.17
C THR A 61 0.43 -14.97 -8.35
N THR A 62 1.02 -15.35 -7.22
CA THR A 62 0.53 -16.42 -6.36
C THR A 62 0.37 -15.95 -4.91
N TRP A 63 -0.47 -16.64 -4.14
CA TRP A 63 -0.59 -16.45 -2.70
C TRP A 63 0.74 -16.58 -1.98
N ALA A 64 1.53 -17.62 -2.32
CA ALA A 64 2.79 -17.89 -1.65
C ALA A 64 3.80 -16.76 -1.86
N GLU A 65 3.91 -16.23 -3.08
CA GLU A 65 4.75 -15.07 -3.38
C GLU A 65 4.27 -13.83 -2.63
N ALA A 66 2.94 -13.59 -2.57
CA ALA A 66 2.38 -12.44 -1.88
C ALA A 66 2.63 -12.52 -0.36
N ALA A 67 2.38 -13.67 0.25
CA ALA A 67 2.61 -13.87 1.68
C ALA A 67 4.10 -13.69 2.02
N ALA A 68 5.00 -14.32 1.26
CA ALA A 68 6.44 -14.20 1.47
C ALA A 68 6.94 -12.75 1.30
N ALA A 69 6.46 -12.02 0.29
CA ALA A 69 6.83 -10.63 0.08
C ALA A 69 6.41 -9.75 1.26
N ILE A 70 5.16 -9.91 1.74
CA ILE A 70 4.65 -9.14 2.87
C ILE A 70 5.39 -9.48 4.17
N GLU A 71 5.68 -10.77 4.42
CA GLU A 71 6.47 -11.21 5.58
C GLU A 71 7.91 -10.66 5.54
N ALA A 72 8.45 -10.47 4.34
CA ALA A 72 9.73 -9.80 4.13
C ALA A 72 9.64 -8.26 4.19
N GLY A 73 8.45 -7.70 4.50
CA GLY A 73 8.24 -6.27 4.66
C GLY A 73 7.97 -5.49 3.36
N PHE A 74 7.69 -6.18 2.26
CA PHE A 74 7.43 -5.56 0.97
C PHE A 74 5.92 -5.40 0.73
N PRO A 75 5.38 -4.17 0.68
CA PRO A 75 3.99 -3.95 0.31
C PRO A 75 3.76 -4.33 -1.16
N ILE A 76 2.52 -4.70 -1.47
CA ILE A 76 2.14 -5.14 -2.81
C ILE A 76 1.02 -4.24 -3.35
N PRO A 77 1.32 -3.21 -4.15
CA PRO A 77 0.33 -2.61 -5.03
C PRO A 77 -0.35 -3.67 -5.88
N VAL A 78 -1.67 -3.72 -5.83
CA VAL A 78 -2.51 -4.71 -6.52
C VAL A 78 -3.54 -4.01 -7.37
N ALA A 79 -3.42 -4.11 -8.69
CA ALA A 79 -4.40 -3.63 -9.63
C ALA A 79 -5.31 -4.79 -10.06
N SER A 80 -6.62 -4.60 -9.96
CA SER A 80 -7.58 -5.61 -10.36
C SER A 80 -8.96 -5.01 -10.65
N MET A 81 -9.86 -5.85 -11.19
CA MET A 81 -11.27 -5.50 -11.36
C MET A 81 -12.14 -5.90 -10.15
N GLN A 82 -11.53 -6.36 -9.06
CA GLN A 82 -12.28 -6.85 -7.90
C GLN A 82 -12.82 -5.71 -7.06
N GLY A 83 -14.15 -5.63 -6.94
CA GLY A 83 -14.84 -4.75 -6.03
C GLY A 83 -15.17 -5.41 -4.69
N PHE A 84 -15.45 -4.58 -3.66
CA PHE A 84 -15.74 -5.02 -2.29
C PHE A 84 -16.92 -4.27 -1.71
N ALA A 85 -17.64 -4.90 -0.78
CA ALA A 85 -18.63 -4.22 0.02
C ALA A 85 -17.97 -3.16 0.93
N SER A 86 -18.69 -2.05 1.16
CA SER A 86 -18.23 -0.96 2.04
C SER A 86 -18.50 -1.24 3.52
N LYS A 87 -18.56 -2.52 3.91
CA LYS A 87 -18.75 -2.96 5.29
C LYS A 87 -17.92 -4.21 5.58
N ARG A 88 -17.17 -4.18 6.67
CA ARG A 88 -16.44 -5.33 7.21
C ARG A 88 -17.38 -6.22 8.01
N ASP A 89 -17.13 -7.52 7.99
CA ASP A 89 -17.75 -8.48 8.91
C ASP A 89 -17.16 -8.36 10.34
N ALA A 90 -17.60 -9.25 11.25
CA ALA A 90 -17.14 -9.26 12.64
C ALA A 90 -15.64 -9.52 12.80
N HIS A 91 -14.98 -10.05 11.78
CA HIS A 91 -13.54 -10.38 11.78
C HIS A 91 -12.71 -9.44 10.90
N GLY A 92 -13.31 -8.34 10.42
CA GLY A 92 -12.63 -7.32 9.63
C GLY A 92 -12.50 -7.64 8.14
N TYR A 93 -13.18 -8.66 7.60
CA TYR A 93 -13.16 -9.01 6.19
C TYR A 93 -14.20 -8.20 5.41
N ALA A 94 -13.85 -7.79 4.21
CA ALA A 94 -14.82 -7.27 3.25
C ALA A 94 -15.22 -8.34 2.25
N ALA A 95 -16.52 -8.51 2.04
CA ALA A 95 -17.05 -9.41 1.03
C ALA A 95 -16.74 -8.88 -0.38
N ALA A 96 -16.43 -9.78 -1.32
CA ALA A 96 -16.34 -9.44 -2.73
C ALA A 96 -17.69 -8.92 -3.24
N SER A 97 -17.71 -7.75 -3.88
CA SER A 97 -18.92 -7.10 -4.37
C SER A 97 -18.63 -6.16 -5.52
N GLY A 98 -19.30 -6.34 -6.63
CA GLY A 98 -19.13 -5.49 -7.81
C GLY A 98 -17.77 -5.63 -8.50
N GLN A 99 -17.51 -4.69 -9.40
CA GLN A 99 -16.25 -4.61 -10.16
C GLN A 99 -15.74 -3.17 -10.15
N TRP A 100 -14.46 -3.00 -9.81
CA TRP A 100 -13.75 -1.72 -9.81
C TRP A 100 -12.44 -1.85 -10.57
N ALA A 101 -12.23 -1.05 -11.58
CA ALA A 101 -10.89 -0.86 -12.15
C ALA A 101 -10.08 0.02 -11.18
N HIS A 102 -9.38 -0.60 -10.22
CA HIS A 102 -8.75 0.13 -9.12
C HIS A 102 -7.47 -0.54 -8.65
N GLU A 103 -6.56 0.28 -8.13
CA GLU A 103 -5.33 -0.17 -7.49
C GLU A 103 -5.40 0.08 -5.99
N MET A 104 -5.09 -0.94 -5.21
CA MET A 104 -5.02 -0.95 -3.76
C MET A 104 -3.66 -1.48 -3.30
N CYS A 105 -3.43 -1.67 -2.00
CA CYS A 105 -2.16 -2.16 -1.50
C CYS A 105 -2.35 -3.26 -0.45
N PHE A 106 -1.76 -4.43 -0.63
CA PHE A 106 -1.64 -5.44 0.42
C PHE A 106 -0.45 -5.13 1.32
N ILE A 107 -0.67 -5.15 2.65
CA ILE A 107 0.31 -4.69 3.65
C ILE A 107 0.53 -5.63 4.83
N ALA A 108 -0.32 -6.64 5.02
CA ALA A 108 -0.16 -7.62 6.09
C ALA A 108 -0.77 -8.97 5.69
N VAL A 109 -0.37 -10.04 6.39
CA VAL A 109 -0.86 -11.41 6.18
C VAL A 109 -1.42 -12.00 7.47
N ARG A 110 -2.48 -12.81 7.37
CA ARG A 110 -3.05 -13.63 8.44
C ARG A 110 -3.20 -15.06 7.95
N TYR A 111 -2.95 -16.01 8.85
CA TYR A 111 -3.11 -17.43 8.58
C TYR A 111 -4.16 -18.06 9.47
N ALA A 112 -5.07 -18.82 8.90
CA ALA A 112 -6.12 -19.56 9.63
C ALA A 112 -5.53 -20.54 10.65
N LYS A 113 -4.37 -21.13 10.34
CA LYS A 113 -3.64 -22.02 11.27
C LYS A 113 -3.21 -21.34 12.57
N ASN A 114 -3.09 -20.01 12.58
CA ASN A 114 -2.74 -19.21 13.75
C ASN A 114 -3.97 -18.62 14.45
N SER A 115 -5.17 -19.06 14.09
CA SER A 115 -6.43 -18.60 14.68
C SER A 115 -6.53 -19.02 16.14
N THR A 116 -6.97 -18.07 16.97
CA THR A 116 -7.27 -18.31 18.40
C THR A 116 -8.64 -17.73 18.73
N PRO A 117 -9.29 -18.14 19.86
CA PRO A 117 -10.54 -17.50 20.28
C PRO A 117 -10.42 -15.99 20.48
N ALA A 118 -9.24 -15.51 20.92
CA ALA A 118 -8.96 -14.08 21.09
C ALA A 118 -8.60 -13.37 19.79
N ASN A 119 -8.16 -14.13 18.77
CA ASN A 119 -7.82 -13.60 17.43
C ASN A 119 -8.33 -14.55 16.34
N PRO A 120 -9.65 -14.59 16.10
CA PRO A 120 -10.25 -15.49 15.14
C PRO A 120 -9.87 -15.11 13.71
N THR A 121 -9.29 -16.07 12.99
CA THR A 121 -8.90 -15.95 11.59
C THR A 121 -9.58 -17.08 10.81
N PRO A 122 -10.78 -16.86 10.26
CA PRO A 122 -11.58 -17.92 9.66
C PRO A 122 -10.95 -18.51 8.39
N VAL A 123 -10.15 -17.72 7.69
CA VAL A 123 -9.46 -18.11 6.45
C VAL A 123 -8.19 -17.29 6.30
N ASP A 124 -7.18 -17.83 5.62
CA ASP A 124 -5.98 -17.06 5.24
C ASP A 124 -6.38 -15.78 4.51
N ALA A 125 -5.72 -14.68 4.83
CA ALA A 125 -6.10 -13.38 4.28
C ALA A 125 -4.91 -12.42 4.15
N LEU A 126 -5.01 -11.49 3.21
CA LEU A 126 -4.16 -10.30 3.16
C LEU A 126 -4.93 -9.06 3.60
N LEU A 127 -4.28 -8.18 4.35
CA LEU A 127 -4.81 -6.86 4.69
C LEU A 127 -4.65 -5.93 3.50
N CYS A 128 -5.76 -5.45 2.99
CA CYS A 128 -5.82 -4.51 1.88
C CYS A 128 -6.06 -3.10 2.38
N LEU A 129 -5.22 -2.16 2.00
CA LEU A 129 -5.37 -0.73 2.24
C LEU A 129 -5.89 -0.06 0.97
N ASN A 130 -7.01 0.67 1.10
CA ASN A 130 -7.58 1.46 0.02
C ASN A 130 -7.26 2.94 0.19
N SER A 131 -7.21 3.69 -0.91
CA SER A 131 -6.89 5.12 -0.96
C SER A 131 -8.10 6.05 -0.85
N TRP A 132 -9.31 5.53 -0.66
CA TRP A 132 -10.55 6.34 -0.65
C TRP A 132 -10.86 7.03 0.68
N GLY A 133 -9.87 7.06 1.57
CA GLY A 133 -9.98 7.70 2.88
C GLY A 133 -10.37 6.76 4.01
N PRO A 134 -10.31 7.23 5.26
CA PRO A 134 -10.48 6.38 6.44
C PRO A 134 -11.88 5.82 6.61
N ASN A 135 -12.88 6.53 6.12
CA ASN A 135 -14.30 6.24 6.36
C ASN A 135 -15.03 5.60 5.17
N TRP A 136 -14.32 5.18 4.11
CA TRP A 136 -14.96 4.58 2.95
C TRP A 136 -15.59 3.21 3.26
N ILE A 137 -15.08 2.53 4.30
CA ILE A 137 -15.57 1.23 4.75
C ILE A 137 -15.92 1.29 6.24
N SER A 138 -17.10 0.81 6.59
CA SER A 138 -17.61 0.72 7.96
C SER A 138 -17.41 -0.66 8.59
N GLY A 139 -17.87 -0.83 9.83
CA GLY A 139 -17.77 -2.10 10.58
C GLY A 139 -16.48 -2.25 11.37
N PRO A 140 -16.39 -3.29 12.21
CA PRO A 140 -15.29 -3.46 13.16
C PRO A 140 -13.96 -3.62 12.45
N LYS A 141 -12.92 -3.09 13.07
CA LYS A 141 -11.52 -3.36 12.73
C LYS A 141 -11.05 -4.56 13.53
N TRP A 142 -10.29 -5.44 12.88
CA TRP A 142 -9.72 -6.60 13.55
C TRP A 142 -8.33 -6.95 12.99
N PRO A 143 -7.26 -6.80 13.78
CA PRO A 143 -7.24 -6.23 15.14
C PRO A 143 -7.71 -4.77 15.17
N ALA A 144 -8.03 -4.26 16.37
CA ALA A 144 -8.62 -2.92 16.51
C ALA A 144 -7.72 -1.78 16.01
N ASP A 145 -6.42 -1.99 15.98
CA ASP A 145 -5.37 -1.06 15.54
C ASP A 145 -5.05 -1.16 14.04
N MET A 146 -5.76 -2.03 13.28
CA MET A 146 -5.55 -2.06 11.82
C MET A 146 -5.80 -0.66 11.21
N PRO A 147 -5.05 -0.27 10.16
CA PRO A 147 -5.18 1.05 9.54
C PRO A 147 -6.61 1.38 9.12
N ASP A 148 -7.02 2.63 9.28
CA ASP A 148 -8.30 3.11 8.76
C ASP A 148 -8.37 2.95 7.25
N GLY A 149 -9.56 2.62 6.73
CA GLY A 149 -9.77 2.36 5.31
C GLY A 149 -9.25 1.00 4.82
N SER A 150 -8.66 0.18 5.71
CA SER A 150 -8.21 -1.18 5.37
C SER A 150 -9.26 -2.26 5.69
N PHE A 151 -9.09 -3.43 5.10
CA PHE A 151 -9.95 -4.61 5.31
C PHE A 151 -9.21 -5.89 4.92
N TRP A 152 -9.61 -7.01 5.52
CA TRP A 152 -9.06 -8.30 5.16
C TRP A 152 -9.73 -8.86 3.91
N VAL A 153 -8.90 -9.38 3.01
CA VAL A 153 -9.32 -10.05 1.78
C VAL A 153 -8.98 -11.53 1.91
N ALA A 154 -10.02 -12.38 1.85
CA ALA A 154 -9.86 -13.83 1.92
C ALA A 154 -9.00 -14.38 0.77
N ARG A 155 -8.17 -15.37 1.07
CA ARG A 155 -7.21 -15.97 0.13
C ARG A 155 -7.80 -16.31 -1.26
N PRO A 156 -8.99 -16.92 -1.42
CA PRO A 156 -9.51 -17.20 -2.76
C PRO A 156 -9.76 -15.94 -3.59
N ILE A 157 -10.07 -14.81 -2.93
CA ILE A 157 -10.25 -13.52 -3.60
C ILE A 157 -8.88 -12.92 -3.95
N VAL A 158 -7.91 -13.00 -3.03
CA VAL A 158 -6.52 -12.58 -3.30
C VAL A 158 -5.97 -13.29 -4.52
N GLU A 159 -6.09 -14.63 -4.59
CA GLU A 159 -5.60 -15.43 -5.73
C GLU A 159 -6.26 -15.00 -7.05
N ARG A 160 -7.55 -14.69 -7.02
CA ARG A 160 -8.26 -14.14 -8.19
C ARG A 160 -7.73 -12.75 -8.58
N MET A 161 -7.44 -11.87 -7.62
CA MET A 161 -6.85 -10.56 -7.90
C MET A 161 -5.46 -10.68 -8.51
N LEU A 162 -4.61 -11.55 -7.94
CA LEU A 162 -3.25 -11.79 -8.41
C LEU A 162 -3.21 -12.42 -9.81
N SER A 163 -4.25 -13.18 -10.19
CA SER A 163 -4.35 -13.78 -11.54
C SER A 163 -4.43 -12.74 -12.66
N ALA A 164 -4.75 -11.49 -12.35
CA ALA A 164 -4.69 -10.36 -13.30
C ALA A 164 -3.25 -10.06 -13.76
N LYS A 165 -2.23 -10.56 -13.03
CA LYS A 165 -0.79 -10.37 -13.33
C LYS A 165 -0.37 -8.90 -13.36
N ASP A 166 -1.01 -8.07 -12.54
CA ASP A 166 -0.71 -6.64 -12.38
C ASP A 166 -0.59 -6.29 -10.88
N SER A 167 0.21 -7.10 -10.17
CA SER A 167 0.49 -6.93 -8.76
C SER A 167 1.99 -7.09 -8.53
N PHE A 168 2.58 -6.20 -7.75
CA PHE A 168 4.04 -6.13 -7.65
C PHE A 168 4.48 -5.91 -6.21
N ALA A 169 5.39 -6.76 -5.72
CA ALA A 169 6.13 -6.47 -4.50
C ALA A 169 7.10 -5.31 -4.78
N VAL A 170 7.01 -4.27 -3.97
CA VAL A 170 7.87 -3.09 -4.07
C VAL A 170 8.88 -3.15 -2.93
N GLY A 171 10.15 -3.28 -3.28
CA GLY A 171 11.25 -3.32 -2.32
C GLY A 171 11.68 -1.94 -1.84
N SER A 172 12.95 -1.64 -1.91
CA SER A 172 13.48 -0.35 -1.48
C SER A 172 13.11 0.78 -2.44
N VAL A 173 12.83 1.95 -1.87
CA VAL A 173 12.68 3.21 -2.59
C VAL A 173 13.86 4.09 -2.23
N ALA A 174 14.53 4.69 -3.21
CA ALA A 174 15.67 5.56 -2.96
C ALA A 174 15.27 6.72 -2.05
N GLY A 175 16.08 6.99 -1.03
CA GLY A 175 15.80 8.01 -0.02
C GLY A 175 15.03 7.52 1.21
N PHE A 176 14.54 6.27 1.23
CA PHE A 176 14.07 5.63 2.45
C PHE A 176 15.18 4.79 3.08
N GLY A 177 15.45 5.03 4.37
CA GLY A 177 16.33 4.18 5.15
C GLY A 177 15.75 2.76 5.27
N TRP A 178 16.62 1.75 5.28
CA TRP A 178 16.24 0.39 5.62
C TRP A 178 15.64 0.38 7.03
N ARG A 179 14.46 -0.22 7.18
CA ARG A 179 13.94 -0.59 8.49
C ARG A 179 14.45 -1.98 8.83
N ASP A 180 15.07 -2.10 9.98
CA ASP A 180 15.38 -3.40 10.54
C ASP A 180 14.08 -4.04 11.05
N LEU A 181 13.55 -4.98 10.29
CA LEU A 181 12.31 -5.68 10.59
C LEU A 181 12.46 -6.71 11.73
N HIS A 182 13.69 -7.02 12.15
CA HIS A 182 13.95 -7.97 13.21
C HIS A 182 13.75 -7.40 14.62
N ASN A 183 13.68 -6.09 14.78
CA ASN A 183 13.56 -5.43 16.09
C ASN A 183 12.14 -5.36 16.66
N GLY A 184 11.14 -5.96 16.06
CA GLY A 184 9.77 -6.00 16.59
C GLY A 184 9.07 -4.63 16.76
N ASN A 185 9.70 -3.56 16.34
CA ASN A 185 9.29 -2.18 16.62
C ASN A 185 8.81 -1.47 15.36
N TRP A 186 7.87 -2.07 14.66
CA TRP A 186 7.29 -1.56 13.41
C TRP A 186 6.69 -0.16 13.50
N LEU A 187 6.30 0.22 14.72
CA LEU A 187 5.60 1.49 15.01
C LEU A 187 6.48 2.52 15.71
N ALA A 188 7.72 2.18 16.09
CA ALA A 188 8.61 3.15 16.70
C ALA A 188 9.05 4.20 15.68
N PRO A 189 9.00 5.48 16.02
CA PRO A 189 9.66 6.52 15.23
C PRO A 189 11.13 6.16 15.03
N LEU A 190 11.68 6.43 13.85
CA LEU A 190 13.11 6.27 13.62
C LEU A 190 13.88 7.08 14.68
N PRO A 191 14.92 6.51 15.29
CA PRO A 191 15.76 7.27 16.22
C PRO A 191 16.27 8.54 15.56
N PRO A 192 16.37 9.66 16.28
CA PRO A 192 16.86 10.95 15.74
C PRO A 192 18.21 10.85 15.03
N GLU A 193 19.05 9.93 15.46
CA GLU A 193 20.38 9.65 14.92
C GLU A 193 20.34 9.14 13.47
N THR A 194 19.32 8.37 13.10
CA THR A 194 19.16 7.87 11.72
C THR A 194 18.82 9.00 10.74
N LEU A 195 18.19 10.07 11.22
CA LEU A 195 17.90 11.26 10.43
C LEU A 195 19.12 12.18 10.25
N SER A 196 20.11 12.11 11.16
CA SER A 196 21.33 12.92 11.07
C SER A 196 22.36 12.37 10.09
N MET A 197 22.45 11.04 9.95
CA MET A 197 23.35 10.39 8.99
C MET A 197 23.00 10.70 7.52
N GLN A 198 21.71 10.93 7.23
CA GLN A 198 21.28 11.30 5.86
C GLN A 198 21.60 12.76 5.49
N ARG A 199 21.98 13.62 6.45
CA ARG A 199 22.36 15.02 6.18
C ARG A 199 23.84 15.23 5.95
N SER A 200 24.71 14.26 6.30
CA SER A 200 26.16 14.40 6.19
C SER A 200 26.74 13.89 4.87
N GLU A 201 25.93 13.29 3.99
CA GLU A 201 26.35 12.79 2.66
C GLU A 201 25.81 13.65 1.49
N ARG A 202 25.57 14.94 1.77
CA ARG A 202 25.20 15.89 0.69
C ARG A 202 26.25 16.97 0.53
#